data_c9f77373cf005c254dfbf908caa621bc
#
_entry.id   c9f77373cf005c254dfbf908caa621bc
#
_cell.length_a   1.000
_cell.length_b   1.000
_cell.length_c   1.000
_cell.angle_alpha   90.00
_cell.angle_beta   90.00
_cell.angle_gamma   90.00
#
_symmetry.space_group_name_H-M   'P 1'
#
loop_
_entity.id
_entity.type
_entity.pdbx_description
1 polymer ?
#
loop_
_entity_poly.entity_id
_entity_poly.type
_entity_poly.pdbx_seq_one_letter_code
_entity_poly.pdbx_strand_id
1 'polypeptide(L)'
;MISSLDAERRHLLSYFIYIGEPPQKDNKLRFDSILYHSRHQLSATVKVPLYTRRGDRDGYLGTRYRHSIRYQLTYHDRVKFGLTGAQDAGEPFFSNRNNWGYDHYSYYLQLKELGNIKNLCLGMYKVQLGKGLIINGGFYLGKLSSLQSMGRTSTTLKAHSSRSANDYLRGAAATIRLHRNWDITAFASYRSLDATLNKDSTARTLLTSSYHRTQTEMSKKNNTHETDLGGSIRWRKKSYYVNLNYLYTHLDRLLRPEKENAPYRRYIAEGNDFMNWSLDYGYTNSRFSLSGETALNKEGALATIHQCSFRLKCPMTLMLLHRYYDKRYTALHAQSFSEGSNVQNEHGIYAGLIWQPSSKWTLNGYVDYAHFTWKRYQVSMPSDAFDTMILMRVVLTDRWRIEGRYRFHLRQKDNSQKTYIVNQTEHLSRLRVSYDTPSGLSLQTQFDGISVSLEGKNKGWMISEQITYQWQWLQLYANATVFQTDNYASRLYLYERPLPYNFSSIMLYGKGIRYAFMTRTEIGKHLLMIVKLGVTNYFDRQKISSSWQEINGSSQTDIDIHLRITL
;
A
#
# COMPACT_ATOMS: atom_id res chain seq x y z
N MET A 1 -8.33 16.34 37.06
CA MET A 1 -7.79 15.18 37.83
C MET A 1 -8.66 13.98 37.51
N ILE A 2 -8.05 12.85 37.21
CA ILE A 2 -8.80 11.59 36.96
C ILE A 2 -9.19 11.05 38.33
N SER A 3 -10.45 11.19 38.71
CA SER A 3 -10.97 10.83 40.03
C SER A 3 -10.99 9.31 40.31
N SER A 4 -10.65 8.49 39.33
CA SER A 4 -10.67 7.02 39.39
C SER A 4 -9.33 6.36 39.76
N LEU A 5 -8.28 7.13 40.02
CA LEU A 5 -6.98 6.59 40.39
C LEU A 5 -6.77 6.73 41.91
N ASP A 6 -6.37 5.64 42.56
CA ASP A 6 -5.94 5.63 43.94
C ASP A 6 -4.64 6.42 44.16
N ALA A 7 -4.29 6.74 45.42
CA ALA A 7 -3.15 7.57 45.76
C ALA A 7 -1.81 6.97 45.30
N GLU A 8 -1.68 5.66 45.38
CA GLU A 8 -0.46 4.92 45.01
C GLU A 8 -0.23 4.94 43.50
N ARG A 9 -1.29 4.72 42.69
CA ARG A 9 -1.22 4.80 41.24
C ARG A 9 -0.98 6.24 40.75
N ARG A 10 -1.51 7.25 41.44
CA ARG A 10 -1.20 8.65 41.15
C ARG A 10 0.28 8.96 41.41
N HIS A 11 0.84 8.45 42.51
CA HIS A 11 2.25 8.62 42.82
C HIS A 11 3.14 7.94 41.78
N LEU A 12 2.85 6.69 41.41
CA LEU A 12 3.58 5.99 40.34
C LEU A 12 3.49 6.74 39.00
N LEU A 13 2.32 7.23 38.63
CA LEU A 13 2.13 7.99 37.41
C LEU A 13 2.90 9.33 37.42
N SER A 14 3.12 9.97 38.58
CA SER A 14 3.86 11.22 38.68
C SER A 14 5.32 11.10 38.24
N TYR A 15 5.92 9.92 38.24
CA TYR A 15 7.25 9.67 37.69
C TYR A 15 7.29 9.63 36.15
N PHE A 16 6.13 9.42 35.51
CA PHE A 16 6.03 9.27 34.04
C PHE A 16 5.25 10.40 33.35
N ILE A 17 4.52 11.21 34.14
CA ILE A 17 3.66 12.26 33.62
C ILE A 17 4.03 13.58 34.30
N TYR A 18 4.56 14.50 33.53
CA TYR A 18 4.74 15.88 33.98
C TYR A 18 3.40 16.62 33.78
N ILE A 19 2.76 17.03 34.88
CA ILE A 19 1.56 17.88 34.86
C ILE A 19 2.00 19.30 35.04
N GLY A 20 2.35 19.98 33.99
CA GLY A 20 2.72 21.39 33.94
C GLY A 20 2.34 21.97 32.60
N GLU A 21 2.46 23.25 32.42
CA GLU A 21 2.42 23.83 31.08
C GLU A 21 3.51 23.16 30.25
N PRO A 22 3.20 22.64 29.07
CA PRO A 22 4.22 22.06 28.22
C PRO A 22 5.29 23.15 28.01
N PRO A 23 6.59 22.81 28.13
CA PRO A 23 7.65 23.79 27.93
C PRO A 23 7.36 24.54 26.64
N GLN A 24 7.34 25.88 26.69
CA GLN A 24 7.12 26.67 25.47
C GLN A 24 8.14 26.20 24.45
N LYS A 25 7.65 25.48 23.45
CA LYS A 25 8.49 25.00 22.35
C LYS A 25 9.07 26.25 21.72
N ASP A 26 10.39 26.43 21.87
CA ASP A 26 11.11 27.48 21.16
C ASP A 26 10.79 27.28 19.66
N ASN A 27 9.91 28.12 19.12
CA ASN A 27 9.34 27.95 17.78
C ASN A 27 10.36 28.25 16.66
N LYS A 28 11.55 28.75 17.05
CA LYS A 28 12.60 29.08 16.10
C LYS A 28 13.43 27.86 15.75
N LEU A 29 13.33 27.43 14.49
CA LEU A 29 14.25 26.45 13.94
C LEU A 29 15.60 27.12 13.69
N ARG A 30 16.65 26.69 14.39
CA ARG A 30 18.03 27.14 14.15
C ARG A 30 18.71 26.12 13.27
N PHE A 31 19.30 26.56 12.18
CA PHE A 31 19.94 25.70 11.18
C PHE A 31 21.06 24.83 11.80
N ASP A 32 21.89 25.42 12.66
CA ASP A 32 22.95 24.71 13.37
C ASP A 32 22.39 23.58 14.25
N SER A 33 21.30 23.84 14.97
CA SER A 33 20.64 22.81 15.79
C SER A 33 20.07 21.66 14.94
N ILE A 34 19.57 21.97 13.74
CA ILE A 34 19.08 20.95 12.81
C ILE A 34 20.23 20.07 12.35
N LEU A 35 21.37 20.64 11.95
CA LEU A 35 22.51 19.87 11.48
C LEU A 35 23.14 18.99 12.58
N TYR A 36 23.39 19.55 13.76
CA TYR A 36 24.12 18.84 14.82
C TYR A 36 23.28 17.87 15.66
N HIS A 37 21.96 18.09 15.75
CA HIS A 37 21.07 17.27 16.58
C HIS A 37 20.08 16.44 15.76
N SER A 38 20.26 16.38 14.45
CA SER A 38 19.46 15.52 13.59
C SER A 38 19.97 14.09 13.60
N ARG A 39 19.05 13.18 13.44
CA ARG A 39 19.38 11.80 13.11
C ARG A 39 19.60 11.69 11.61
N HIS A 40 20.80 11.32 11.22
CA HIS A 40 21.18 11.04 9.84
C HIS A 40 21.15 9.54 9.57
N GLN A 41 20.54 9.13 8.48
CA GLN A 41 20.51 7.73 8.07
C GLN A 41 20.89 7.62 6.60
N LEU A 42 21.93 6.84 6.32
CA LEU A 42 22.31 6.42 4.97
C LEU A 42 22.00 4.93 4.85
N SER A 43 21.23 4.53 3.84
CA SER A 43 20.88 3.13 3.59
C SER A 43 21.17 2.76 2.15
N ALA A 44 21.80 1.62 1.95
CA ALA A 44 22.00 0.99 0.65
C ALA A 44 21.31 -0.38 0.62
N THR A 45 20.66 -0.70 -0.49
CA THR A 45 20.04 -2.00 -0.70
C THR A 45 20.42 -2.53 -2.06
N VAL A 46 20.85 -3.78 -2.14
CA VAL A 46 21.20 -4.47 -3.39
C VAL A 46 20.49 -5.81 -3.41
N LYS A 47 19.89 -6.17 -4.55
CA LYS A 47 19.38 -7.51 -4.85
C LYS A 47 20.19 -8.11 -5.98
N VAL A 48 20.76 -9.28 -5.73
CA VAL A 48 21.62 -10.02 -6.65
C VAL A 48 20.93 -11.33 -7.03
N PRO A 49 20.38 -11.46 -8.24
CA PRO A 49 19.90 -12.75 -8.75
C PRO A 49 21.10 -13.63 -9.12
N LEU A 50 21.12 -14.88 -8.66
CA LEU A 50 22.12 -15.89 -9.02
C LEU A 50 21.70 -16.72 -10.25
N TYR A 51 20.74 -16.22 -11.01
CA TYR A 51 20.27 -16.77 -12.28
C TYR A 51 20.33 -15.69 -13.37
N THR A 52 20.23 -16.12 -14.62
CA THR A 52 20.20 -15.23 -15.78
C THR A 52 18.85 -15.35 -16.47
N ARG A 53 18.13 -14.23 -16.62
CA ARG A 53 16.90 -14.18 -17.41
C ARG A 53 17.22 -14.04 -18.89
N ARG A 54 16.27 -14.41 -19.74
CA ARG A 54 16.39 -14.17 -21.19
C ARG A 54 16.72 -12.72 -21.52
N GLY A 55 16.05 -11.77 -20.84
CA GLY A 55 16.30 -10.33 -21.03
C GLY A 55 17.70 -9.89 -20.63
N ASP A 56 18.33 -10.52 -19.64
CA ASP A 56 19.70 -10.19 -19.23
C ASP A 56 20.75 -10.55 -20.30
N ARG A 57 20.40 -11.47 -21.23
CA ARG A 57 21.27 -11.87 -22.35
C ARG A 57 20.99 -11.07 -23.60
N ASP A 58 19.71 -10.86 -23.93
CA ASP A 58 19.32 -10.51 -25.28
C ASP A 58 18.52 -9.21 -25.42
N GLY A 59 18.13 -8.52 -24.33
CA GLY A 59 17.17 -7.43 -24.48
C GLY A 59 17.18 -6.31 -23.45
N TYR A 60 17.79 -6.51 -22.29
CA TYR A 60 17.85 -5.46 -21.28
C TYR A 60 19.04 -4.52 -21.49
N LEU A 61 18.79 -3.22 -21.23
CA LEU A 61 19.76 -2.14 -21.41
C LEU A 61 20.75 -2.02 -20.25
N GLY A 62 20.43 -2.60 -19.11
CA GLY A 62 21.22 -2.49 -17.89
C GLY A 62 21.53 -3.84 -17.25
N THR A 63 22.13 -3.77 -16.07
CA THR A 63 22.58 -4.94 -15.32
C THR A 63 21.44 -5.70 -14.68
N ARG A 64 21.64 -6.98 -14.37
CA ARG A 64 20.68 -7.81 -13.66
C ARG A 64 20.45 -7.44 -12.20
N TYR A 65 21.26 -6.53 -11.66
CA TYR A 65 21.18 -6.11 -10.26
C TYR A 65 20.12 -5.04 -10.06
N ARG A 66 19.41 -5.13 -8.92
CA ARG A 66 18.53 -4.08 -8.44
C ARG A 66 19.19 -3.40 -7.26
N HIS A 67 19.33 -2.09 -7.28
CA HIS A 67 19.94 -1.38 -6.16
C HIS A 67 19.31 -0.02 -5.90
N SER A 68 19.48 0.45 -4.66
CA SER A 68 19.01 1.77 -4.24
C SER A 68 19.86 2.33 -3.11
N ILE A 69 20.00 3.64 -3.12
CA ILE A 69 20.63 4.42 -2.04
C ILE A 69 19.59 5.40 -1.51
N ARG A 70 19.57 5.54 -0.19
CA ARG A 70 18.66 6.46 0.49
C ARG A 70 19.39 7.19 1.59
N TYR A 71 19.29 8.51 1.59
CA TYR A 71 19.66 9.37 2.69
C TYR A 71 18.42 9.98 3.33
N GLN A 72 18.37 10.01 4.67
CA GLN A 72 17.31 10.65 5.43
C GLN A 72 17.89 11.42 6.61
N LEU A 73 17.45 12.65 6.77
CA LEU A 73 17.68 13.49 7.93
C LEU A 73 16.36 13.70 8.66
N THR A 74 16.37 13.51 9.97
CA THR A 74 15.19 13.71 10.81
C THR A 74 15.58 14.49 12.07
N TYR A 75 15.02 15.69 12.21
CA TYR A 75 15.16 16.51 13.40
C TYR A 75 13.84 16.54 14.16
N HIS A 76 13.79 15.76 15.26
CA HIS A 76 12.54 15.51 16.00
C HIS A 76 11.41 15.11 15.02
N ASP A 77 10.19 15.57 15.26
CA ASP A 77 9.09 15.45 14.30
C ASP A 77 8.89 16.68 13.39
N ARG A 78 9.80 17.67 13.48
CA ARG A 78 9.64 19.00 12.86
C ARG A 78 10.26 19.11 11.48
N VAL A 79 11.41 18.49 11.26
CA VAL A 79 12.12 18.55 9.98
C VAL A 79 12.44 17.15 9.50
N LYS A 80 12.05 16.85 8.27
CA LYS A 80 12.45 15.63 7.56
C LYS A 80 12.92 15.98 6.17
N PHE A 81 14.13 15.59 5.85
CA PHE A 81 14.69 15.67 4.50
C PHE A 81 15.04 14.27 4.03
N GLY A 82 14.84 13.98 2.76
CA GLY A 82 15.22 12.70 2.18
C GLY A 82 15.57 12.78 0.72
N LEU A 83 16.52 11.95 0.34
CA LEU A 83 16.96 11.73 -1.03
C LEU A 83 17.07 10.23 -1.27
N THR A 84 16.50 9.73 -2.36
CA THR A 84 16.54 8.32 -2.72
C THR A 84 16.82 8.19 -4.19
N GLY A 85 17.83 7.40 -4.57
CA GLY A 85 18.04 6.92 -5.92
C GLY A 85 17.71 5.44 -5.99
N ALA A 86 16.99 5.00 -7.00
CA ALA A 86 16.58 3.61 -7.17
C ALA A 86 16.62 3.17 -8.63
N GLN A 87 16.99 1.90 -8.84
CA GLN A 87 17.03 1.26 -10.12
C GLN A 87 16.53 -0.18 -9.98
N ASP A 88 15.67 -0.57 -10.92
CA ASP A 88 15.23 -1.96 -11.04
C ASP A 88 16.19 -2.79 -11.92
N ALA A 89 16.16 -4.09 -11.74
CA ALA A 89 17.02 -5.02 -12.48
C ALA A 89 16.73 -4.98 -14.00
N GLY A 90 17.76 -4.78 -14.80
CA GLY A 90 17.67 -4.62 -16.26
C GLY A 90 17.62 -3.17 -16.74
N GLU A 91 17.51 -2.20 -15.84
CA GLU A 91 17.53 -0.78 -16.21
C GLU A 91 18.96 -0.26 -16.34
N PRO A 92 19.23 0.67 -17.26
CA PRO A 92 20.55 1.24 -17.43
C PRO A 92 20.95 2.17 -16.29
N PHE A 93 22.24 2.15 -15.93
CA PHE A 93 22.84 2.99 -14.89
C PHE A 93 24.01 3.78 -15.49
N PHE A 94 23.99 5.10 -15.38
CA PHE A 94 24.90 6.04 -16.04
C PHE A 94 24.99 5.85 -17.57
N SER A 95 23.90 5.39 -18.20
CA SER A 95 23.86 5.13 -19.63
C SER A 95 22.45 5.33 -20.19
N ASN A 96 22.35 5.40 -21.53
CA ASN A 96 21.12 5.69 -22.25
C ASN A 96 20.49 7.02 -21.74
N ARG A 97 19.18 7.02 -21.40
CA ARG A 97 18.49 8.21 -20.89
C ARG A 97 18.68 8.44 -19.39
N ASN A 98 19.48 7.57 -18.69
CA ASN A 98 19.76 7.66 -17.26
C ASN A 98 21.15 8.27 -16.99
N ASN A 99 21.46 9.41 -17.61
CA ASN A 99 22.77 10.07 -17.56
C ASN A 99 23.19 10.47 -16.13
N TRP A 100 22.24 10.66 -15.20
CA TRP A 100 22.48 10.98 -13.79
C TRP A 100 22.66 9.76 -12.90
N GLY A 101 22.61 8.55 -13.46
CA GLY A 101 22.82 7.28 -12.79
C GLY A 101 21.52 6.49 -12.63
N TYR A 102 20.73 6.80 -11.61
CA TYR A 102 19.52 6.04 -11.31
C TYR A 102 18.36 6.34 -12.26
N ASP A 103 17.53 5.35 -12.46
CA ASP A 103 16.29 5.48 -13.24
C ASP A 103 15.25 6.36 -12.56
N HIS A 104 15.13 6.25 -11.23
CA HIS A 104 14.21 7.03 -10.40
C HIS A 104 14.93 7.74 -9.25
N TYR A 105 14.61 9.03 -9.09
CA TYR A 105 15.03 9.83 -7.95
C TYR A 105 13.82 10.36 -7.19
N SER A 106 13.84 10.20 -5.86
CA SER A 106 12.85 10.81 -4.97
C SER A 106 13.56 11.74 -3.99
N TYR A 107 13.03 12.95 -3.83
CA TYR A 107 13.55 13.94 -2.91
C TYR A 107 12.41 14.72 -2.25
N TYR A 108 12.59 15.07 -1.00
CA TYR A 108 11.60 15.83 -0.26
C TYR A 108 12.20 16.58 0.91
N LEU A 109 11.57 17.71 1.25
CA LEU A 109 11.72 18.42 2.50
C LEU A 109 10.35 18.58 3.14
N GLN A 110 10.19 18.11 4.37
CA GLN A 110 8.98 18.28 5.16
C GLN A 110 9.28 19.06 6.43
N LEU A 111 8.54 20.15 6.63
CA LEU A 111 8.61 21.00 7.80
C LEU A 111 7.26 21.01 8.52
N LYS A 112 7.25 20.84 9.83
CA LYS A 112 6.03 20.83 10.64
C LYS A 112 6.08 21.83 11.76
N GLU A 113 4.90 22.36 12.12
CA GLU A 113 4.68 23.27 13.25
C GLU A 113 5.57 24.52 13.17
N LEU A 114 5.52 25.24 12.04
CA LEU A 114 6.18 26.51 11.79
C LEU A 114 5.16 27.66 11.98
N GLY A 115 4.95 28.10 13.20
CA GLY A 115 3.90 29.08 13.50
C GLY A 115 2.52 28.57 13.06
N ASN A 116 1.89 29.26 12.11
CA ASN A 116 0.59 28.86 11.57
C ASN A 116 0.67 27.72 10.53
N ILE A 117 1.85 27.42 10.01
CA ILE A 117 2.04 26.33 9.04
C ILE A 117 2.16 25.02 9.81
N LYS A 118 1.12 24.20 9.79
CA LYS A 118 1.12 22.88 10.42
C LYS A 118 2.03 21.88 9.73
N ASN A 119 2.07 21.93 8.40
CA ASN A 119 2.84 20.99 7.58
C ASN A 119 3.15 21.63 6.23
N LEU A 120 4.40 21.64 5.85
CA LEU A 120 4.89 22.08 4.54
C LEU A 120 5.70 20.93 3.94
N CYS A 121 5.39 20.55 2.71
CA CYS A 121 6.16 19.59 1.93
C CYS A 121 6.63 20.24 0.64
N LEU A 122 7.93 20.13 0.35
CA LEU A 122 8.57 20.55 -0.88
C LEU A 122 9.21 19.32 -1.55
N GLY A 123 9.16 19.25 -2.87
CA GLY A 123 9.64 18.10 -3.65
C GLY A 123 8.56 17.05 -3.84
N MET A 124 8.83 15.79 -3.53
CA MET A 124 7.87 14.70 -3.71
C MET A 124 7.04 14.47 -2.44
N TYR A 125 5.73 14.45 -2.60
CA TYR A 125 4.80 14.29 -1.48
C TYR A 125 3.57 13.47 -1.88
N LYS A 126 2.79 13.08 -0.89
CA LYS A 126 1.51 12.40 -1.03
C LYS A 126 0.42 13.18 -0.33
N VAL A 127 -0.74 13.23 -0.97
CA VAL A 127 -1.94 13.86 -0.43
C VAL A 127 -3.04 12.81 -0.32
N GLN A 128 -3.81 12.88 0.75
CA GLN A 128 -5.07 12.16 0.91
C GLN A 128 -6.13 13.14 1.38
N LEU A 129 -7.17 13.30 0.59
CA LEU A 129 -8.35 14.11 0.93
C LEU A 129 -9.53 13.17 1.21
N GLY A 130 -10.27 13.45 2.28
CA GLY A 130 -11.45 12.68 2.67
C GLY A 130 -11.22 11.18 2.79
N LYS A 131 -12.08 10.41 2.16
CA LYS A 131 -12.00 8.95 2.01
C LYS A 131 -11.27 8.51 0.75
N GLY A 132 -10.73 9.47 -0.02
CA GLY A 132 -9.96 9.21 -1.22
C GLY A 132 -10.79 9.10 -2.50
N LEU A 133 -11.98 9.68 -2.54
CA LEU A 133 -12.78 9.67 -3.76
C LEU A 133 -12.18 10.54 -4.85
N ILE A 134 -11.44 11.60 -4.51
CA ILE A 134 -10.78 12.46 -5.50
C ILE A 134 -9.26 12.25 -5.56
N ILE A 135 -8.60 12.09 -4.41
CA ILE A 135 -7.16 11.81 -4.34
C ILE A 135 -6.78 11.04 -3.09
N ASN A 136 -6.00 9.98 -3.25
CA ASN A 136 -5.38 9.24 -2.18
C ASN A 136 -4.07 8.59 -2.63
N GLY A 137 -2.94 9.18 -2.28
CA GLY A 137 -1.60 8.60 -2.48
C GLY A 137 -1.19 7.58 -1.39
N GLY A 138 -2.11 7.14 -0.54
CA GLY A 138 -1.87 6.15 0.50
C GLY A 138 -1.77 4.73 -0.02
N PHE A 139 -1.47 3.80 0.88
CA PHE A 139 -1.44 2.37 0.58
C PHE A 139 -2.71 1.69 1.10
N TYR A 140 -3.41 0.95 0.25
CA TYR A 140 -4.59 0.19 0.63
C TYR A 140 -4.22 -1.23 1.07
N LEU A 141 -4.46 -1.55 2.34
CA LEU A 141 -4.09 -2.83 2.95
C LEU A 141 -5.21 -3.90 2.90
N GLY A 142 -6.29 -3.63 2.16
CA GLY A 142 -7.43 -4.53 2.00
C GLY A 142 -8.56 -4.30 3.01
N LYS A 143 -9.66 -5.04 2.82
CA LYS A 143 -10.94 -4.84 3.52
C LYS A 143 -10.87 -5.05 5.05
N LEU A 144 -10.08 -6.02 5.51
CA LEU A 144 -9.88 -6.25 6.95
C LEU A 144 -9.14 -5.09 7.62
N SER A 145 -8.13 -4.51 6.94
CA SER A 145 -7.39 -3.36 7.45
C SER A 145 -8.29 -2.12 7.55
N SER A 146 -9.23 -1.96 6.62
CA SER A 146 -10.22 -0.89 6.67
C SER A 146 -11.10 -0.98 7.92
N LEU A 147 -11.42 -2.19 8.37
CA LEU A 147 -12.14 -2.43 9.62
C LEU A 147 -11.35 -1.93 10.85
N GLN A 148 -10.02 -2.09 10.86
CA GLN A 148 -9.15 -1.67 11.95
C GLN A 148 -8.85 -0.16 11.95
N SER A 149 -8.96 0.50 10.81
CA SER A 149 -8.69 1.94 10.63
C SER A 149 -9.95 2.81 10.75
N MET A 150 -11.02 2.27 11.28
CA MET A 150 -12.32 2.94 11.41
C MET A 150 -12.24 4.30 12.09
N GLY A 151 -13.04 5.24 11.60
CA GLY A 151 -13.17 6.59 12.17
C GLY A 151 -11.95 7.49 11.97
N ARG A 152 -10.88 7.00 11.37
CA ARG A 152 -9.71 7.80 11.00
C ARG A 152 -9.94 8.44 9.65
N THR A 153 -10.35 9.68 9.66
CA THR A 153 -10.34 10.54 8.48
C THR A 153 -9.39 11.67 8.75
N SER A 154 -8.41 11.83 7.94
CA SER A 154 -7.54 12.97 8.02
C SER A 154 -7.09 13.33 6.61
N THR A 155 -7.18 14.59 6.29
CA THR A 155 -6.37 15.15 5.22
C THR A 155 -4.93 14.94 5.63
N THR A 156 -4.23 14.05 4.99
CA THR A 156 -2.84 13.77 5.32
C THR A 156 -1.95 14.24 4.19
N LEU A 157 -1.12 15.23 4.51
CA LEU A 157 0.00 15.62 3.68
C LEU A 157 1.25 14.93 4.23
N LYS A 158 1.92 14.11 3.42
CA LYS A 158 3.12 13.35 3.81
C LYS A 158 4.19 13.47 2.73
N ALA A 159 5.45 13.56 3.15
CA ALA A 159 6.57 13.40 2.25
C ALA A 159 6.58 12.01 1.60
N HIS A 160 6.92 11.94 0.31
CA HIS A 160 7.10 10.68 -0.40
C HIS A 160 8.54 10.20 -0.24
N SER A 161 8.75 9.18 0.55
CA SER A 161 10.08 8.62 0.85
C SER A 161 10.30 7.24 0.22
N SER A 162 9.45 6.81 -0.71
CA SER A 162 9.55 5.51 -1.36
C SER A 162 10.49 5.55 -2.57
N ARG A 163 11.04 4.39 -2.93
CA ARG A 163 11.71 4.17 -4.20
C ARG A 163 10.74 3.88 -5.36
N SER A 164 9.42 3.82 -5.07
CA SER A 164 8.39 3.61 -6.08
C SER A 164 8.13 4.90 -6.83
N ALA A 165 8.09 4.83 -8.14
CA ALA A 165 7.72 5.93 -9.03
C ALA A 165 6.20 6.22 -9.05
N ASN A 166 5.41 5.54 -8.19
CA ASN A 166 3.95 5.61 -8.21
C ASN A 166 3.39 6.45 -7.06
N ASP A 167 2.19 6.98 -7.28
CA ASP A 167 1.31 7.58 -6.28
C ASP A 167 1.98 8.73 -5.50
N TYR A 168 2.72 9.61 -6.17
CA TYR A 168 3.27 10.83 -5.61
C TYR A 168 2.92 12.05 -6.45
N LEU A 169 2.92 13.21 -5.82
CA LEU A 169 2.91 14.52 -6.45
C LEU A 169 4.29 15.16 -6.30
N ARG A 170 4.67 16.05 -7.22
CA ARG A 170 5.98 16.72 -7.22
C ARG A 170 5.80 18.23 -7.33
N GLY A 171 6.20 18.96 -6.30
CA GLY A 171 6.07 20.41 -6.23
C GLY A 171 6.06 20.91 -4.81
N ALA A 172 4.98 21.58 -4.41
CA ALA A 172 4.83 22.14 -3.07
C ALA A 172 3.41 21.90 -2.54
N ALA A 173 3.33 21.67 -1.22
CA ALA A 173 2.07 21.51 -0.53
C ALA A 173 2.17 22.03 0.90
N ALA A 174 1.15 22.74 1.37
CA ALA A 174 1.11 23.29 2.73
C ALA A 174 -0.27 23.10 3.38
N THR A 175 -0.26 22.83 4.69
CA THR A 175 -1.45 22.93 5.54
C THR A 175 -1.23 24.07 6.51
N ILE A 176 -2.11 25.07 6.49
CA ILE A 176 -2.03 26.30 7.27
C ILE A 176 -3.23 26.36 8.21
N ARG A 177 -3.00 26.67 9.47
CA ARG A 177 -4.04 27.00 10.45
C ARG A 177 -4.43 28.45 10.28
N LEU A 178 -5.66 28.69 9.81
CA LEU A 178 -6.20 30.05 9.73
C LEU A 178 -6.75 30.52 11.08
N HIS A 179 -7.44 29.62 11.77
CA HIS A 179 -8.07 29.89 13.04
C HIS A 179 -8.14 28.60 13.87
N ARG A 180 -8.49 28.68 15.14
CA ARG A 180 -8.56 27.52 16.05
C ARG A 180 -9.30 26.30 15.49
N ASN A 181 -10.33 26.52 14.67
CA ASN A 181 -11.18 25.47 14.09
C ASN A 181 -11.03 25.30 12.58
N TRP A 182 -10.19 26.12 11.90
CA TRP A 182 -10.09 26.15 10.46
C TRP A 182 -8.66 25.89 9.99
N ASP A 183 -8.52 24.90 9.14
CA ASP A 183 -7.28 24.60 8.43
C ASP A 183 -7.52 24.70 6.92
N ILE A 184 -6.54 25.24 6.20
CA ILE A 184 -6.50 25.17 4.73
C ILE A 184 -5.31 24.33 4.32
N THR A 185 -5.51 23.40 3.41
CA THR A 185 -4.45 22.68 2.71
C THR A 185 -4.49 23.08 1.25
N ALA A 186 -3.34 23.46 0.68
CA ALA A 186 -3.18 23.73 -0.74
C ALA A 186 -1.97 22.99 -1.27
N PHE A 187 -2.03 22.54 -2.52
CA PHE A 187 -0.91 21.88 -3.18
C PHE A 187 -0.89 22.14 -4.67
N ALA A 188 0.33 22.13 -5.21
CA ALA A 188 0.60 22.22 -6.63
C ALA A 188 1.67 21.20 -7.03
N SER A 189 1.46 20.52 -8.13
CA SER A 189 2.34 19.46 -8.63
C SER A 189 2.55 19.61 -10.12
N TYR A 190 3.79 19.41 -10.56
CA TYR A 190 4.15 19.20 -11.97
C TYR A 190 5.09 18.01 -12.05
N ARG A 191 4.68 16.96 -12.76
CA ARG A 191 5.48 15.74 -12.90
C ARG A 191 5.41 15.16 -14.31
N SER A 192 6.48 14.47 -14.69
CA SER A 192 6.50 13.66 -15.91
C SER A 192 5.91 12.29 -15.62
N LEU A 193 5.18 11.75 -16.58
CA LEU A 193 4.58 10.43 -16.58
C LEU A 193 5.05 9.62 -17.77
N ASP A 194 4.98 8.33 -17.65
CA ASP A 194 5.18 7.40 -18.74
C ASP A 194 3.82 7.07 -19.37
N ALA A 195 3.78 7.08 -20.70
CA ALA A 195 2.57 6.76 -21.42
C ALA A 195 2.83 5.86 -22.62
N THR A 196 1.87 5.00 -22.93
CA THR A 196 1.80 4.38 -24.25
C THR A 196 1.04 5.32 -25.15
N LEU A 197 1.66 5.75 -26.24
CA LEU A 197 1.08 6.69 -27.20
C LEU A 197 0.35 5.96 -28.33
N ASN A 198 -0.66 6.62 -28.88
CA ASN A 198 -1.30 6.29 -30.14
C ASN A 198 -0.43 6.79 -31.31
N LYS A 199 -0.77 6.44 -32.55
CA LYS A 199 -0.07 6.90 -33.76
C LYS A 199 -0.14 8.42 -33.96
N ASP A 200 -1.19 9.06 -33.46
CA ASP A 200 -1.41 10.51 -33.47
C ASP A 200 -0.77 11.25 -32.30
N SER A 201 0.12 10.59 -31.55
CA SER A 201 0.81 11.12 -30.37
C SER A 201 -0.10 11.44 -29.16
N THR A 202 -1.37 11.08 -29.18
CA THR A 202 -2.23 11.13 -27.98
C THR A 202 -1.86 10.02 -27.00
N ALA A 203 -2.11 10.22 -25.71
CA ALA A 203 -1.83 9.21 -24.69
C ALA A 203 -2.93 8.14 -24.70
N ARG A 204 -2.57 6.90 -25.05
CA ARG A 204 -3.48 5.75 -25.01
C ARG A 204 -3.68 5.24 -23.57
N THR A 205 -2.59 5.20 -22.80
CA THR A 205 -2.59 4.67 -21.42
C THR A 205 -1.50 5.33 -20.62
N LEU A 206 -1.83 5.91 -19.48
CA LEU A 206 -0.87 6.36 -18.48
C LEU A 206 -0.35 5.14 -17.73
N LEU A 207 0.97 5.00 -17.62
CA LEU A 207 1.61 3.87 -16.95
C LEU A 207 1.89 4.23 -15.50
N THR A 208 1.25 3.53 -14.58
CA THR A 208 1.43 3.74 -13.14
C THR A 208 2.62 2.96 -12.56
N SER A 209 3.10 1.93 -13.26
CA SER A 209 4.30 1.16 -12.90
C SER A 209 5.03 0.78 -14.17
N SER A 210 6.01 1.57 -14.56
CA SER A 210 6.84 1.28 -15.74
C SER A 210 8.23 0.83 -15.34
N TYR A 211 8.76 -0.05 -16.15
CA TYR A 211 10.18 -0.40 -16.16
C TYR A 211 10.80 0.22 -17.41
N HIS A 212 12.10 0.51 -17.34
CA HIS A 212 12.86 1.08 -18.46
C HIS A 212 14.03 0.18 -18.85
N ARG A 213 13.76 -1.12 -19.00
CA ARG A 213 14.76 -2.18 -19.22
C ARG A 213 15.07 -2.42 -20.70
N THR A 214 14.09 -2.17 -21.58
CA THR A 214 14.23 -2.36 -23.03
C THR A 214 14.09 -1.04 -23.76
N GLN A 215 14.50 -0.96 -25.03
CA GLN A 215 14.33 0.24 -25.86
C GLN A 215 12.87 0.68 -25.94
N THR A 216 11.95 -0.29 -26.07
CA THR A 216 10.50 -0.01 -26.11
C THR A 216 9.98 0.53 -24.77
N GLU A 217 10.46 0.01 -23.64
CA GLU A 217 10.10 0.54 -22.33
C GLU A 217 10.72 1.94 -22.14
N MET A 218 11.98 2.12 -22.49
CA MET A 218 12.71 3.39 -22.40
C MET A 218 12.09 4.50 -23.29
N SER A 219 11.53 4.17 -24.45
CA SER A 219 10.87 5.16 -25.30
C SER A 219 9.62 5.78 -24.68
N LYS A 220 9.02 5.10 -23.71
CA LYS A 220 7.84 5.56 -22.98
C LYS A 220 8.17 6.45 -21.78
N LYS A 221 9.45 6.48 -21.37
CA LYS A 221 9.91 7.20 -20.18
C LYS A 221 9.69 8.70 -20.32
N ASN A 222 8.96 9.29 -19.37
CA ASN A 222 8.74 10.74 -19.25
C ASN A 222 8.23 11.38 -20.54
N ASN A 223 7.31 10.75 -21.26
CA ASN A 223 6.84 11.21 -22.55
C ASN A 223 5.52 12.00 -22.48
N THR A 224 4.97 12.22 -21.31
CA THR A 224 3.83 13.09 -21.04
C THR A 224 3.99 13.79 -19.69
N HIS A 225 3.27 14.89 -19.47
CA HIS A 225 3.34 15.68 -18.24
C HIS A 225 1.96 15.87 -17.63
N GLU A 226 1.93 15.91 -16.32
CA GLU A 226 0.73 16.11 -15.51
C GLU A 226 0.93 17.31 -14.59
N THR A 227 -0.04 18.19 -14.56
CA THR A 227 -0.13 19.32 -13.62
C THR A 227 -1.33 19.13 -12.73
N ASP A 228 -1.13 19.14 -11.42
CA ASP A 228 -2.20 19.05 -10.43
C ASP A 228 -2.23 20.30 -9.57
N LEU A 229 -3.42 20.85 -9.38
CA LEU A 229 -3.70 21.95 -8.48
C LEU A 229 -4.87 21.54 -7.58
N GLY A 230 -4.71 21.63 -6.29
CA GLY A 230 -5.80 21.23 -5.41
C GLY A 230 -5.67 21.74 -3.99
N GLY A 231 -6.72 21.47 -3.22
CA GLY A 231 -6.76 21.89 -1.83
C GLY A 231 -7.97 21.40 -1.07
N SER A 232 -7.97 21.74 0.21
CA SER A 232 -9.04 21.41 1.16
C SER A 232 -9.21 22.53 2.17
N ILE A 233 -10.43 22.91 2.41
CA ILE A 233 -10.83 23.79 3.51
C ILE A 233 -11.49 22.92 4.57
N ARG A 234 -10.91 22.86 5.75
CA ARG A 234 -11.33 22.01 6.85
C ARG A 234 -11.85 22.84 8.02
N TRP A 235 -13.08 22.55 8.41
CA TRP A 235 -13.65 23.01 9.67
C TRP A 235 -13.77 21.85 10.65
N ARG A 236 -13.35 22.07 11.91
CA ARG A 236 -13.47 21.11 13.01
C ARG A 236 -13.92 21.80 14.28
N LYS A 237 -14.97 21.27 14.91
CA LYS A 237 -15.43 21.73 16.23
C LYS A 237 -15.83 20.53 17.08
N LYS A 238 -15.10 20.30 18.18
CA LYS A 238 -15.30 19.14 19.06
C LYS A 238 -15.29 17.82 18.27
N SER A 239 -16.42 17.14 18.22
CA SER A 239 -16.63 15.83 17.59
C SER A 239 -16.99 15.89 16.10
N TYR A 240 -17.24 17.06 15.54
CA TYR A 240 -17.65 17.26 14.16
C TYR A 240 -16.52 17.79 13.31
N TYR A 241 -16.48 17.35 12.05
CA TYR A 241 -15.68 18.00 11.02
C TYR A 241 -16.43 18.00 9.68
N VAL A 242 -16.12 19.00 8.87
CA VAL A 242 -16.56 19.12 7.48
C VAL A 242 -15.38 19.64 6.67
N ASN A 243 -15.10 19.02 5.52
CA ASN A 243 -14.05 19.46 4.61
C ASN A 243 -14.63 19.61 3.21
N LEU A 244 -14.33 20.72 2.57
CA LEU A 244 -14.57 20.93 1.14
C LEU A 244 -13.23 20.72 0.42
N ASN A 245 -13.21 19.83 -0.57
CA ASN A 245 -12.00 19.44 -1.28
C ASN A 245 -12.16 19.71 -2.78
N TYR A 246 -11.06 20.06 -3.42
CA TYR A 246 -10.98 20.31 -4.84
C TYR A 246 -9.68 19.78 -5.43
N LEU A 247 -9.75 19.23 -6.65
CA LEU A 247 -8.61 18.81 -7.45
C LEU A 247 -8.86 19.13 -8.91
N TYR A 248 -7.91 19.82 -9.53
CA TYR A 248 -7.78 19.99 -10.96
C TYR A 248 -6.53 19.27 -11.44
N THR A 249 -6.67 18.45 -12.48
CA THR A 249 -5.58 17.74 -13.15
C THR A 249 -5.59 18.06 -14.63
N HIS A 250 -4.44 18.50 -15.16
CA HIS A 250 -4.21 18.76 -16.58
C HIS A 250 -3.11 17.86 -17.13
N LEU A 251 -3.38 17.22 -18.26
CA LEU A 251 -2.40 16.46 -19.03
C LEU A 251 -2.00 17.25 -20.28
N ASP A 252 -0.71 17.35 -20.56
CA ASP A 252 -0.18 18.01 -21.77
C ASP A 252 -0.58 17.27 -23.04
N ARG A 253 -0.79 15.96 -22.95
CA ARG A 253 -1.27 15.12 -24.05
C ARG A 253 -2.70 14.67 -23.80
N LEU A 254 -3.53 14.74 -24.83
CA LEU A 254 -4.89 14.22 -24.79
C LEU A 254 -4.88 12.74 -24.40
N LEU A 255 -5.48 12.41 -23.27
CA LEU A 255 -5.73 11.02 -22.87
C LEU A 255 -6.86 10.48 -23.75
N ARG A 256 -6.54 9.55 -24.65
CA ARG A 256 -7.47 8.95 -25.60
C ARG A 256 -7.31 7.43 -25.60
N PRO A 257 -7.92 6.73 -24.65
CA PRO A 257 -7.91 5.28 -24.59
C PRO A 257 -8.65 4.66 -25.77
N GLU A 258 -8.19 3.50 -26.23
CA GLU A 258 -8.92 2.72 -27.22
C GLU A 258 -10.22 2.16 -26.62
N LYS A 259 -11.37 2.49 -27.19
CA LYS A 259 -12.70 2.11 -26.74
C LYS A 259 -13.43 1.19 -27.72
N GLU A 260 -13.12 1.25 -29.01
CA GLU A 260 -13.85 0.55 -30.09
C GLU A 260 -13.89 -0.96 -29.89
N ASN A 261 -12.74 -1.59 -29.65
CA ASN A 261 -12.64 -3.03 -29.42
C ASN A 261 -12.71 -3.44 -27.93
N ALA A 262 -13.03 -2.49 -27.06
CA ALA A 262 -13.06 -2.72 -25.62
C ALA A 262 -14.27 -2.05 -24.95
N PRO A 263 -15.51 -2.58 -25.14
CA PRO A 263 -16.73 -1.96 -24.62
C PRO A 263 -16.71 -1.67 -23.12
N TYR A 264 -15.93 -2.42 -22.35
CA TYR A 264 -15.75 -2.20 -20.91
C TYR A 264 -15.01 -0.88 -20.60
N ARG A 265 -14.31 -0.29 -21.59
CA ARG A 265 -13.61 0.99 -21.48
C ARG A 265 -14.46 2.21 -21.85
N ARG A 266 -15.74 2.04 -22.16
CA ARG A 266 -16.61 3.14 -22.63
C ARG A 266 -16.57 4.38 -21.73
N TYR A 267 -16.51 4.19 -20.43
CA TYR A 267 -16.55 5.25 -19.42
C TYR A 267 -15.17 5.54 -18.78
N ILE A 268 -14.08 5.01 -19.32
CA ILE A 268 -12.74 5.33 -18.82
C ILE A 268 -12.42 6.80 -19.10
N ALA A 269 -11.62 7.41 -18.24
CA ALA A 269 -11.22 8.82 -18.37
C ALA A 269 -10.65 9.13 -19.75
N GLU A 270 -11.11 10.22 -20.36
CA GLU A 270 -10.68 10.75 -21.66
C GLU A 270 -10.66 12.27 -21.58
N GLY A 271 -9.66 12.92 -22.21
CA GLY A 271 -9.52 14.38 -22.18
C GLY A 271 -8.16 14.83 -21.68
N ASN A 272 -8.00 16.16 -21.56
CA ASN A 272 -6.81 16.78 -20.96
C ASN A 272 -7.09 17.27 -19.55
N ASP A 273 -8.33 17.72 -19.27
CA ASP A 273 -8.69 18.46 -18.09
C ASP A 273 -9.72 17.70 -17.25
N PHE A 274 -9.34 17.39 -16.02
CA PHE A 274 -10.16 16.68 -15.04
C PHE A 274 -10.36 17.55 -13.82
N MET A 275 -11.61 17.66 -13.37
CA MET A 275 -11.97 18.41 -12.17
C MET A 275 -12.81 17.54 -11.27
N ASN A 276 -12.46 17.51 -9.98
CA ASN A 276 -13.18 16.79 -8.96
C ASN A 276 -13.39 17.66 -7.73
N TRP A 277 -14.59 17.63 -7.19
CA TRP A 277 -14.96 18.25 -5.93
C TRP A 277 -15.46 17.20 -4.97
N SER A 278 -15.18 17.36 -3.69
CA SER A 278 -15.84 16.52 -2.69
C SER A 278 -16.13 17.28 -1.41
N LEU A 279 -17.19 16.83 -0.74
CA LEU A 279 -17.53 17.19 0.61
C LEU A 279 -17.35 15.96 1.48
N ASP A 280 -16.41 15.99 2.43
CA ASP A 280 -16.28 14.96 3.44
C ASP A 280 -16.61 15.50 4.82
N TYR A 281 -17.22 14.65 5.63
CA TYR A 281 -17.74 15.01 6.93
C TYR A 281 -17.68 13.85 7.91
N GLY A 282 -17.73 14.17 9.17
CA GLY A 282 -17.79 13.15 10.21
C GLY A 282 -18.17 13.67 11.57
N TYR A 283 -18.68 12.72 12.34
CA TYR A 283 -19.01 12.86 13.74
C TYR A 283 -18.47 11.66 14.52
N THR A 284 -17.85 11.90 15.65
CA THR A 284 -17.31 10.84 16.48
C THR A 284 -17.53 11.13 17.96
N ASN A 285 -18.09 10.16 18.66
CA ASN A 285 -18.14 10.13 20.12
C ASN A 285 -17.56 8.81 20.65
N SER A 286 -17.68 8.54 21.94
CA SER A 286 -17.13 7.33 22.59
C SER A 286 -17.74 6.01 22.08
N ARG A 287 -18.98 6.03 21.61
CA ARG A 287 -19.74 4.82 21.19
C ARG A 287 -20.04 4.76 19.71
N PHE A 288 -20.11 5.89 19.03
CA PHE A 288 -20.57 6.00 17.66
C PHE A 288 -19.62 6.86 16.83
N SER A 289 -19.35 6.45 15.61
CA SER A 289 -18.63 7.26 14.63
C SER A 289 -19.30 7.15 13.29
N LEU A 290 -19.65 8.29 12.71
CA LEU A 290 -20.17 8.45 11.36
C LEU A 290 -19.17 9.24 10.54
N SER A 291 -18.91 8.82 9.31
CA SER A 291 -18.09 9.59 8.37
C SER A 291 -18.48 9.25 6.94
N GLY A 292 -18.35 10.22 6.07
CA GLY A 292 -18.68 10.03 4.65
C GLY A 292 -17.94 11.03 3.78
N GLU A 293 -17.92 10.72 2.49
CA GLU A 293 -17.46 11.61 1.43
C GLU A 293 -18.39 11.47 0.25
N THR A 294 -18.76 12.59 -0.35
CA THR A 294 -19.52 12.68 -1.60
C THR A 294 -18.74 13.54 -2.57
N ALA A 295 -18.47 13.01 -3.76
CA ALA A 295 -17.65 13.63 -4.78
C ALA A 295 -18.39 13.70 -6.12
N LEU A 296 -18.06 14.72 -6.89
CA LEU A 296 -18.53 14.95 -8.26
C LEU A 296 -17.32 15.15 -9.18
N ASN A 297 -17.41 14.64 -10.40
CA ASN A 297 -16.48 15.01 -11.46
C ASN A 297 -17.02 16.18 -12.31
N LYS A 298 -16.25 16.64 -13.29
CA LYS A 298 -16.60 17.76 -14.19
C LYS A 298 -17.94 17.55 -14.89
N GLU A 299 -18.29 16.32 -15.22
CA GLU A 299 -19.52 15.95 -15.93
C GLU A 299 -20.73 15.74 -14.97
N GLY A 300 -20.56 16.01 -13.67
CA GLY A 300 -21.60 15.83 -12.65
C GLY A 300 -21.88 14.39 -12.26
N ALA A 301 -21.01 13.43 -12.62
CA ALA A 301 -21.15 12.06 -12.15
C ALA A 301 -20.75 11.94 -10.67
N LEU A 302 -21.50 11.11 -9.92
CA LEU A 302 -21.43 11.02 -8.47
C LEU A 302 -20.58 9.82 -8.02
N ALA A 303 -19.76 10.05 -7.01
CA ALA A 303 -19.20 8.99 -6.16
C ALA A 303 -19.46 9.32 -4.70
N THR A 304 -19.92 8.34 -3.92
CA THR A 304 -20.18 8.53 -2.50
C THR A 304 -19.83 7.31 -1.68
N ILE A 305 -19.31 7.55 -0.47
CA ILE A 305 -18.99 6.52 0.51
C ILE A 305 -19.40 6.99 1.91
N HIS A 306 -20.14 6.17 2.61
CA HIS A 306 -20.62 6.44 3.96
C HIS A 306 -20.25 5.29 4.88
N GLN A 307 -19.75 5.60 6.05
CA GLN A 307 -19.29 4.64 7.02
C GLN A 307 -19.84 5.00 8.40
N CYS A 308 -20.34 3.98 9.08
CA CYS A 308 -20.86 4.07 10.43
C CYS A 308 -20.22 2.98 11.29
N SER A 309 -19.81 3.29 12.50
CA SER A 309 -19.31 2.30 13.44
C SER A 309 -19.92 2.47 14.83
N PHE A 310 -20.21 1.35 15.47
CA PHE A 310 -20.83 1.27 16.79
C PHE A 310 -19.92 0.47 17.73
N ARG A 311 -19.55 1.07 18.85
CA ARG A 311 -18.90 0.36 19.97
C ARG A 311 -19.98 -0.02 20.97
N LEU A 312 -20.18 -1.30 21.14
CA LEU A 312 -21.17 -1.83 22.06
C LEU A 312 -20.62 -1.82 23.51
N LYS A 313 -21.49 -2.04 24.49
CA LYS A 313 -21.07 -2.17 25.91
C LYS A 313 -20.17 -3.38 26.14
N CYS A 314 -20.40 -4.48 25.40
CA CYS A 314 -19.44 -5.59 25.32
C CYS A 314 -18.25 -5.20 24.43
N PRO A 315 -17.09 -5.86 24.55
CA PRO A 315 -15.89 -5.54 23.77
C PRO A 315 -16.06 -5.92 22.29
N MET A 316 -17.04 -5.32 21.64
CA MET A 316 -17.46 -5.54 20.26
C MET A 316 -17.64 -4.22 19.52
N THR A 317 -17.12 -4.16 18.31
CA THR A 317 -17.31 -3.03 17.40
C THR A 317 -17.90 -3.54 16.10
N LEU A 318 -19.02 -2.95 15.69
CA LEU A 318 -19.67 -3.18 14.41
C LEU A 318 -19.36 -2.02 13.47
N MET A 319 -19.22 -2.32 12.19
CA MET A 319 -19.02 -1.35 11.12
C MET A 319 -19.98 -1.64 9.99
N LEU A 320 -20.62 -0.60 9.47
CA LEU A 320 -21.37 -0.62 8.23
C LEU A 320 -20.77 0.41 7.29
N LEU A 321 -20.62 0.04 6.01
CA LEU A 321 -20.15 0.93 4.97
C LEU A 321 -21.02 0.74 3.73
N HIS A 322 -21.48 1.84 3.17
CA HIS A 322 -22.17 1.91 1.89
C HIS A 322 -21.33 2.72 0.92
N ARG A 323 -21.24 2.26 -0.34
CA ARG A 323 -20.56 2.96 -1.42
C ARG A 323 -21.36 2.91 -2.70
N TYR A 324 -21.34 4.01 -3.43
CA TYR A 324 -21.90 4.14 -4.76
C TYR A 324 -20.96 4.96 -5.63
N TYR A 325 -20.49 4.38 -6.75
CA TYR A 325 -19.62 5.01 -7.72
C TYR A 325 -20.26 4.90 -9.09
N ASP A 326 -20.72 6.03 -9.66
CA ASP A 326 -21.30 6.06 -11.01
C ASP A 326 -20.27 5.54 -12.02
N LYS A 327 -20.74 4.83 -13.05
CA LYS A 327 -19.89 4.33 -14.13
C LYS A 327 -19.21 5.44 -14.94
N ARG A 328 -19.73 6.67 -14.91
CA ARG A 328 -19.18 7.87 -15.55
C ARG A 328 -18.28 8.69 -14.64
N TYR A 329 -18.19 8.34 -13.34
CA TYR A 329 -17.31 9.03 -12.42
C TYR A 329 -15.84 8.78 -12.80
N THR A 330 -15.07 9.85 -12.99
CA THR A 330 -13.66 9.80 -13.36
C THR A 330 -12.85 10.67 -12.40
N ALA A 331 -11.84 10.07 -11.75
CA ALA A 331 -10.87 10.77 -10.93
C ALA A 331 -9.54 10.02 -11.03
N LEU A 332 -8.54 10.63 -11.66
CA LEU A 332 -7.27 9.96 -11.99
C LEU A 332 -6.49 9.51 -10.76
N HIS A 333 -6.63 10.22 -9.64
CA HIS A 333 -5.91 9.98 -8.39
C HIS A 333 -6.77 9.34 -7.28
N ALA A 334 -8.02 8.95 -7.61
CA ALA A 334 -8.91 8.35 -6.64
C ALA A 334 -8.46 6.93 -6.25
N GLN A 335 -8.41 6.69 -4.95
CA GLN A 335 -8.23 5.36 -4.38
C GLN A 335 -9.04 5.28 -3.09
N SER A 336 -10.13 4.53 -3.10
CA SER A 336 -11.04 4.38 -1.97
C SER A 336 -11.42 2.92 -1.76
N PHE A 337 -12.23 2.66 -0.74
CA PHE A 337 -12.72 1.32 -0.47
C PHE A 337 -13.57 0.82 -1.64
N SER A 338 -13.16 -0.27 -2.28
CA SER A 338 -13.85 -0.86 -3.43
C SER A 338 -13.58 -2.37 -3.53
N GLU A 339 -14.44 -3.09 -4.20
CA GLU A 339 -14.20 -4.46 -4.70
C GLU A 339 -13.48 -4.40 -6.05
N GLY A 340 -13.80 -3.42 -6.87
CA GLY A 340 -13.10 -3.11 -8.11
C GLY A 340 -11.74 -2.47 -7.86
N SER A 341 -10.97 -2.28 -8.93
CA SER A 341 -9.66 -1.62 -8.85
C SER A 341 -9.73 -0.08 -8.84
N ASN A 342 -10.88 0.48 -9.24
CA ASN A 342 -11.09 1.92 -9.42
C ASN A 342 -12.32 2.40 -8.65
N VAL A 343 -12.35 3.70 -8.33
CA VAL A 343 -13.52 4.38 -7.79
C VAL A 343 -14.48 4.71 -8.94
N GLN A 344 -15.09 3.68 -9.52
CA GLN A 344 -15.95 3.79 -10.69
C GLN A 344 -16.80 2.52 -10.84
N ASN A 345 -18.06 2.68 -11.32
CA ASN A 345 -18.92 1.57 -11.72
C ASN A 345 -19.13 0.53 -10.61
N GLU A 346 -19.41 0.97 -9.38
CA GLU A 346 -19.59 0.04 -8.26
C GLU A 346 -20.62 0.57 -7.27
N HIS A 347 -21.55 -0.31 -6.88
CA HIS A 347 -22.47 -0.09 -5.76
C HIS A 347 -22.28 -1.23 -4.77
N GLY A 348 -22.04 -0.93 -3.49
CA GLY A 348 -21.74 -1.99 -2.54
C GLY A 348 -22.05 -1.65 -1.09
N ILE A 349 -22.22 -2.72 -0.32
CA ILE A 349 -22.46 -2.68 1.13
C ILE A 349 -21.45 -3.61 1.80
N TYR A 350 -20.83 -3.08 2.84
CA TYR A 350 -19.89 -3.83 3.66
C TYR A 350 -20.34 -3.80 5.13
N ALA A 351 -20.28 -4.94 5.78
CA ALA A 351 -20.49 -5.07 7.23
C ALA A 351 -19.26 -5.75 7.84
N GLY A 352 -18.75 -5.18 8.93
CA GLY A 352 -17.57 -5.70 9.62
C GLY A 352 -17.78 -5.80 11.12
N LEU A 353 -17.11 -6.76 11.74
CA LEU A 353 -17.15 -7.06 13.16
C LEU A 353 -15.74 -7.20 13.72
N ILE A 354 -15.47 -6.52 14.83
CA ILE A 354 -14.34 -6.81 15.73
C ILE A 354 -14.94 -7.19 17.07
N TRP A 355 -14.63 -8.39 17.55
CA TRP A 355 -15.12 -8.89 18.82
C TRP A 355 -13.97 -9.51 19.63
N GLN A 356 -13.81 -9.05 20.87
CA GLN A 356 -12.79 -9.51 21.78
C GLN A 356 -13.44 -9.94 23.10
N PRO A 357 -14.08 -11.15 23.13
CA PRO A 357 -14.82 -11.62 24.31
C PRO A 357 -13.95 -11.76 25.56
N SER A 358 -12.67 -11.96 25.38
CA SER A 358 -11.69 -11.99 26.47
C SER A 358 -10.31 -11.50 26.00
N SER A 359 -9.37 -11.32 26.90
CA SER A 359 -7.96 -10.98 26.55
C SER A 359 -7.29 -12.03 25.67
N LYS A 360 -7.78 -13.27 25.70
CA LYS A 360 -7.21 -14.40 24.95
C LYS A 360 -7.80 -14.60 23.57
N TRP A 361 -8.99 -14.05 23.27
CA TRP A 361 -9.73 -14.32 22.03
C TRP A 361 -10.00 -13.03 21.26
N THR A 362 -9.71 -13.04 19.99
CA THR A 362 -10.08 -11.96 19.08
C THR A 362 -10.68 -12.55 17.82
N LEU A 363 -11.90 -12.12 17.48
CA LEU A 363 -12.59 -12.47 16.26
C LEU A 363 -12.76 -11.20 15.42
N ASN A 364 -12.28 -11.23 14.17
CA ASN A 364 -12.50 -10.21 13.18
C ASN A 364 -13.20 -10.84 11.98
N GLY A 365 -14.23 -10.20 11.46
CA GLY A 365 -14.92 -10.72 10.30
C GLY A 365 -15.54 -9.61 9.48
N TYR A 366 -15.78 -9.90 8.20
CA TYR A 366 -16.54 -9.00 7.34
C TYR A 366 -17.31 -9.77 6.27
N VAL A 367 -18.32 -9.09 5.77
CA VAL A 367 -19.09 -9.44 4.58
C VAL A 367 -19.15 -8.22 3.69
N ASP A 368 -18.86 -8.36 2.41
CA ASP A 368 -18.89 -7.31 1.41
C ASP A 368 -19.62 -7.80 0.16
N TYR A 369 -20.61 -7.04 -0.27
CA TYR A 369 -21.33 -7.25 -1.53
C TYR A 369 -21.08 -6.06 -2.45
N ALA A 370 -20.84 -6.31 -3.73
CA ALA A 370 -20.65 -5.30 -4.75
C ALA A 370 -21.38 -5.68 -6.03
N HIS A 371 -22.11 -4.70 -6.60
CA HIS A 371 -22.76 -4.78 -7.89
C HIS A 371 -22.08 -3.81 -8.87
N PHE A 372 -21.83 -4.27 -10.09
CA PHE A 372 -21.22 -3.51 -11.18
C PHE A 372 -22.26 -3.35 -12.30
N THR A 373 -22.71 -2.15 -12.52
CA THR A 373 -23.78 -1.84 -13.49
C THR A 373 -23.29 -1.86 -14.94
N TRP A 374 -21.99 -1.84 -15.19
CA TRP A 374 -21.37 -1.86 -16.51
C TRP A 374 -20.34 -2.98 -16.63
N LYS A 375 -20.07 -3.38 -17.86
CA LYS A 375 -19.04 -4.37 -18.24
C LYS A 375 -17.68 -4.03 -17.64
N ARG A 376 -16.90 -5.07 -17.33
CA ARG A 376 -15.52 -4.96 -16.84
C ARG A 376 -14.59 -5.82 -17.69
N TYR A 377 -13.30 -5.71 -17.51
CA TYR A 377 -12.34 -6.60 -18.16
C TYR A 377 -12.66 -8.06 -17.84
N GLN A 378 -12.83 -8.90 -18.86
CA GLN A 378 -13.28 -10.30 -18.77
C GLN A 378 -14.66 -10.51 -18.14
N VAL A 379 -15.54 -9.49 -18.20
CA VAL A 379 -16.92 -9.58 -17.72
C VAL A 379 -17.81 -8.78 -18.66
N SER A 380 -18.46 -9.47 -19.58
CA SER A 380 -19.21 -8.87 -20.69
C SER A 380 -20.59 -8.33 -20.34
N MET A 381 -21.04 -8.53 -19.11
CA MET A 381 -22.36 -8.12 -18.58
C MET A 381 -22.23 -7.39 -17.23
N PRO A 382 -23.29 -6.71 -16.74
CA PRO A 382 -23.42 -6.36 -15.33
C PRO A 382 -23.18 -7.58 -14.44
N SER A 383 -22.54 -7.38 -13.30
CA SER A 383 -22.04 -8.51 -12.51
C SER A 383 -21.95 -8.21 -11.03
N ASP A 384 -21.95 -9.26 -10.24
CA ASP A 384 -21.91 -9.22 -8.79
C ASP A 384 -20.60 -9.79 -8.25
N ALA A 385 -20.24 -9.35 -7.04
CA ALA A 385 -19.17 -9.93 -6.25
C ALA A 385 -19.59 -10.02 -4.79
N PHE A 386 -19.17 -11.07 -4.12
CA PHE A 386 -19.38 -11.31 -2.71
C PHE A 386 -18.08 -11.77 -2.06
N ASP A 387 -17.65 -11.09 -1.01
CA ASP A 387 -16.38 -11.37 -0.32
C ASP A 387 -16.64 -11.41 1.19
N THR A 388 -16.33 -12.51 1.82
CA THR A 388 -16.44 -12.64 3.27
C THR A 388 -15.20 -13.26 3.85
N MET A 389 -14.81 -12.81 5.04
CA MET A 389 -13.64 -13.33 5.74
C MET A 389 -13.90 -13.37 7.25
N ILE A 390 -13.37 -14.42 7.87
CA ILE A 390 -13.28 -14.58 9.33
C ILE A 390 -11.82 -14.80 9.68
N LEU A 391 -11.34 -14.07 10.67
CA LEU A 391 -10.02 -14.21 11.27
C LEU A 391 -10.18 -14.35 12.76
N MET A 392 -9.78 -15.49 13.31
CA MET A 392 -9.79 -15.79 14.74
C MET A 392 -8.37 -15.91 15.26
N ARG A 393 -8.07 -15.25 16.37
CA ARG A 393 -6.81 -15.35 17.09
C ARG A 393 -7.07 -15.80 18.50
N VAL A 394 -6.29 -16.78 18.94
CA VAL A 394 -6.37 -17.37 20.28
C VAL A 394 -4.98 -17.37 20.92
N VAL A 395 -4.86 -16.77 22.09
CA VAL A 395 -3.68 -16.86 22.95
C VAL A 395 -3.95 -17.97 23.95
N LEU A 396 -3.39 -19.16 23.72
CA LEU A 396 -3.59 -20.30 24.64
C LEU A 396 -2.81 -20.09 25.92
N THR A 397 -1.55 -19.69 25.79
CA THR A 397 -0.65 -19.33 26.88
C THR A 397 0.22 -18.16 26.46
N ASP A 398 1.05 -17.64 27.36
CA ASP A 398 2.02 -16.58 27.02
C ASP A 398 3.00 -16.98 25.91
N ARG A 399 3.12 -18.29 25.63
CA ARG A 399 4.01 -18.85 24.62
C ARG A 399 3.30 -19.30 23.35
N TRP A 400 2.06 -19.79 23.44
CA TRP A 400 1.34 -20.39 22.33
C TRP A 400 0.23 -19.49 21.81
N ARG A 401 0.24 -19.26 20.51
CA ARG A 401 -0.80 -18.51 19.80
C ARG A 401 -1.25 -19.29 18.57
N ILE A 402 -2.55 -19.30 18.34
CA ILE A 402 -3.17 -19.88 17.15
C ILE A 402 -3.93 -18.78 16.40
N GLU A 403 -3.77 -18.74 15.09
CA GLU A 403 -4.53 -17.87 14.19
C GLU A 403 -5.16 -18.72 13.09
N GLY A 404 -6.48 -18.67 12.98
CA GLY A 404 -7.25 -19.26 11.90
C GLY A 404 -7.87 -18.18 11.03
N ARG A 405 -7.75 -18.30 9.70
CA ARG A 405 -8.37 -17.40 8.73
C ARG A 405 -9.07 -18.20 7.64
N TYR A 406 -10.31 -17.84 7.37
CA TYR A 406 -11.05 -18.33 6.20
C TYR A 406 -11.61 -17.17 5.42
N ARG A 407 -11.48 -17.20 4.09
CA ARG A 407 -12.06 -16.24 3.17
C ARG A 407 -12.80 -16.98 2.07
N PHE A 408 -14.03 -16.56 1.81
CA PHE A 408 -14.80 -16.94 0.65
C PHE A 408 -14.96 -15.72 -0.25
N HIS A 409 -14.63 -15.88 -1.52
CA HIS A 409 -14.75 -14.81 -2.50
C HIS A 409 -15.42 -15.33 -3.76
N LEU A 410 -16.57 -14.75 -4.10
CA LEU A 410 -17.33 -15.03 -5.32
C LEU A 410 -17.26 -13.82 -6.24
N ARG A 411 -16.90 -14.05 -7.49
CA ARG A 411 -16.94 -13.04 -8.56
C ARG A 411 -17.55 -13.67 -9.80
N GLN A 412 -18.26 -12.87 -10.57
CA GLN A 412 -18.76 -13.29 -11.88
C GLN A 412 -17.73 -12.95 -12.96
N LYS A 413 -17.51 -13.87 -13.88
CA LYS A 413 -16.63 -13.74 -15.05
C LYS A 413 -17.30 -14.33 -16.28
N ASP A 414 -16.81 -13.96 -17.46
CA ASP A 414 -17.19 -14.63 -18.69
C ASP A 414 -16.73 -16.10 -18.66
N ASN A 415 -17.57 -17.00 -19.20
CA ASN A 415 -17.16 -18.35 -19.51
C ASN A 415 -16.05 -18.35 -20.59
N SER A 416 -15.42 -19.49 -20.85
CA SER A 416 -14.33 -19.63 -21.83
C SER A 416 -14.76 -19.20 -23.25
N GLN A 417 -16.01 -19.38 -23.62
CA GLN A 417 -16.58 -18.96 -24.90
C GLN A 417 -17.08 -17.52 -24.95
N LYS A 418 -17.07 -16.80 -23.81
CA LYS A 418 -17.58 -15.42 -23.62
C LYS A 418 -19.03 -15.21 -24.05
N THR A 419 -19.87 -16.21 -23.88
CA THR A 419 -21.30 -16.18 -24.24
C THR A 419 -22.19 -15.79 -23.06
N TYR A 420 -21.80 -16.15 -21.83
CA TYR A 420 -22.50 -15.81 -20.60
C TYR A 420 -21.51 -15.69 -19.43
N ILE A 421 -21.98 -15.11 -18.32
CA ILE A 421 -21.17 -15.00 -17.11
C ILE A 421 -21.39 -16.19 -16.19
N VAL A 422 -20.31 -16.64 -15.55
CA VAL A 422 -20.27 -17.75 -14.60
C VAL A 422 -19.69 -17.28 -13.27
N ASN A 423 -20.04 -17.98 -12.20
CA ASN A 423 -19.51 -17.68 -10.88
C ASN A 423 -18.10 -18.30 -10.74
N GLN A 424 -17.13 -17.45 -10.49
CA GLN A 424 -15.83 -17.87 -9.96
C GLN A 424 -15.88 -17.83 -8.45
N THR A 425 -15.67 -18.98 -7.80
CA THR A 425 -15.58 -19.05 -6.34
C THR A 425 -14.15 -19.34 -5.89
N GLU A 426 -13.70 -18.66 -4.87
CA GLU A 426 -12.39 -18.85 -4.27
C GLU A 426 -12.57 -19.07 -2.75
N HIS A 427 -12.04 -20.17 -2.25
CA HIS A 427 -11.97 -20.50 -0.83
C HIS A 427 -10.52 -20.48 -0.40
N LEU A 428 -10.17 -19.61 0.54
CA LEU A 428 -8.82 -19.51 1.09
C LEU A 428 -8.88 -19.79 2.58
N SER A 429 -8.08 -20.76 3.02
CA SER A 429 -7.93 -21.10 4.43
C SER A 429 -6.48 -20.92 4.87
N ARG A 430 -6.29 -20.43 6.07
CA ARG A 430 -4.97 -20.36 6.73
C ARG A 430 -5.10 -20.77 8.17
N LEU A 431 -4.20 -21.65 8.61
CA LEU A 431 -3.97 -21.96 10.01
C LEU A 431 -2.52 -21.64 10.35
N ARG A 432 -2.30 -20.90 11.41
CA ARG A 432 -0.97 -20.54 11.89
C ARG A 432 -0.88 -20.86 13.38
N VAL A 433 0.15 -21.58 13.75
CA VAL A 433 0.50 -21.88 15.14
C VAL A 433 1.85 -21.24 15.41
N SER A 434 1.96 -20.48 16.48
CA SER A 434 3.20 -19.80 16.86
C SER A 434 3.56 -20.16 18.29
N TYR A 435 4.84 -20.40 18.53
CA TYR A 435 5.43 -20.69 19.83
C TYR A 435 6.62 -19.78 20.07
N ASP A 436 6.58 -19.01 21.16
CA ASP A 436 7.63 -18.08 21.54
C ASP A 436 8.24 -18.48 22.88
N THR A 437 9.57 -18.52 22.95
CA THR A 437 10.30 -18.79 24.18
C THR A 437 10.86 -17.52 24.81
N PRO A 438 11.05 -17.47 26.13
CA PRO A 438 11.75 -16.35 26.79
C PRO A 438 13.21 -16.17 26.32
N SER A 439 13.83 -17.24 25.80
CA SER A 439 15.21 -17.23 25.29
C SER A 439 15.36 -16.60 23.91
N GLY A 440 14.28 -16.04 23.33
CA GLY A 440 14.31 -15.37 22.02
C GLY A 440 14.12 -16.30 20.81
N LEU A 441 13.80 -17.59 21.03
CA LEU A 441 13.41 -18.50 19.95
C LEU A 441 11.91 -18.37 19.68
N SER A 442 11.53 -18.18 18.41
CA SER A 442 10.15 -18.18 17.91
C SER A 442 10.01 -19.18 16.78
N LEU A 443 9.05 -20.06 16.89
CA LEU A 443 8.69 -21.05 15.89
C LEU A 443 7.30 -20.72 15.36
N GLN A 444 7.07 -20.86 14.06
CA GLN A 444 5.78 -20.64 13.44
C GLN A 444 5.54 -21.63 12.32
N THR A 445 4.55 -22.49 12.50
CA THR A 445 4.02 -23.37 11.48
C THR A 445 2.81 -22.71 10.83
N GLN A 446 2.75 -22.67 9.51
CA GLN A 446 1.61 -22.14 8.76
C GLN A 446 1.19 -23.12 7.66
N PHE A 447 -0.10 -23.39 7.63
CA PHE A 447 -0.77 -24.07 6.52
C PHE A 447 -1.68 -23.10 5.77
N ASP A 448 -1.57 -23.05 4.44
CA ASP A 448 -2.50 -22.34 3.56
C ASP A 448 -3.12 -23.32 2.56
N GLY A 449 -4.42 -23.20 2.37
CA GLY A 449 -5.18 -23.92 1.36
C GLY A 449 -5.98 -22.96 0.47
N ILE A 450 -6.03 -23.24 -0.81
CA ILE A 450 -6.86 -22.53 -1.78
C ILE A 450 -7.65 -23.52 -2.64
N SER A 451 -8.91 -23.20 -2.91
CA SER A 451 -9.72 -23.89 -3.91
C SER A 451 -10.41 -22.84 -4.77
N VAL A 452 -10.19 -22.88 -6.07
CA VAL A 452 -10.78 -21.97 -7.05
C VAL A 452 -11.63 -22.80 -8.00
N SER A 453 -12.87 -22.39 -8.22
CA SER A 453 -13.79 -23.01 -9.19
C SER A 453 -14.23 -21.96 -10.21
N LEU A 454 -13.90 -22.21 -11.48
CA LEU A 454 -14.38 -21.48 -12.66
C LEU A 454 -14.39 -22.50 -13.81
N GLU A 455 -15.56 -23.00 -14.22
CA GLU A 455 -15.69 -24.07 -15.24
C GLU A 455 -14.87 -25.36 -14.95
N GLY A 456 -14.26 -25.44 -13.79
CA GLY A 456 -13.41 -26.51 -13.29
C GLY A 456 -12.88 -26.15 -11.91
N LYS A 457 -12.45 -27.15 -11.15
CA LYS A 457 -11.97 -26.97 -9.78
C LYS A 457 -10.46 -27.13 -9.73
N ASN A 458 -9.78 -26.09 -9.22
CA ASN A 458 -8.34 -26.06 -9.04
C ASN A 458 -8.03 -25.87 -7.56
N LYS A 459 -7.10 -26.62 -7.04
CA LYS A 459 -6.69 -26.59 -5.64
C LYS A 459 -5.22 -26.26 -5.51
N GLY A 460 -4.85 -25.73 -4.36
CA GLY A 460 -3.46 -25.53 -3.98
C GLY A 460 -3.31 -25.55 -2.47
N TRP A 461 -2.13 -25.92 -2.01
CA TRP A 461 -1.78 -25.88 -0.60
C TRP A 461 -0.29 -25.56 -0.43
N MET A 462 0.04 -25.01 0.72
CA MET A 462 1.43 -24.87 1.18
C MET A 462 1.53 -25.06 2.67
N ILE A 463 2.66 -25.61 3.10
CA ILE A 463 3.07 -25.70 4.51
C ILE A 463 4.39 -24.94 4.64
N SER A 464 4.44 -24.04 5.60
CA SER A 464 5.61 -23.20 5.85
C SER A 464 6.02 -23.32 7.32
N GLU A 465 7.29 -23.60 7.56
CA GLU A 465 7.91 -23.59 8.88
C GLU A 465 8.87 -22.42 8.96
N GLN A 466 8.71 -21.57 9.99
CA GLN A 466 9.54 -20.41 10.22
C GLN A 466 10.19 -20.50 11.59
N ILE A 467 11.48 -20.25 11.61
CA ILE A 467 12.28 -20.20 12.83
C ILE A 467 12.90 -18.81 12.93
N THR A 468 12.71 -18.15 14.05
CA THR A 468 13.40 -16.88 14.34
C THR A 468 14.12 -17.02 15.67
N TYR A 469 15.38 -16.63 15.69
CA TYR A 469 16.16 -16.57 16.93
C TYR A 469 16.73 -15.17 17.11
N GLN A 470 16.43 -14.56 18.25
CA GLN A 470 16.90 -13.21 18.60
C GLN A 470 17.94 -13.33 19.71
N TRP A 471 19.18 -12.90 19.41
CA TRP A 471 20.23 -12.81 20.39
C TRP A 471 20.84 -11.42 20.32
N GLN A 472 20.85 -10.68 21.42
CA GLN A 472 21.41 -9.33 21.56
C GLN A 472 21.50 -8.52 20.24
N TRP A 473 22.65 -8.59 19.57
CA TRP A 473 22.99 -7.88 18.35
C TRP A 473 22.67 -8.65 17.04
N LEU A 474 22.31 -9.95 17.16
CA LEU A 474 22.07 -10.85 16.03
C LEU A 474 20.62 -11.37 16.04
N GLN A 475 19.95 -11.30 14.90
CA GLN A 475 18.70 -11.98 14.65
C GLN A 475 18.83 -12.90 13.44
N LEU A 476 18.51 -14.15 13.63
CA LEU A 476 18.48 -15.17 12.59
C LEU A 476 17.03 -15.49 12.25
N TYR A 477 16.76 -15.66 10.98
CA TYR A 477 15.47 -16.08 10.44
C TYR A 477 15.69 -17.15 9.40
N ALA A 478 14.99 -18.25 9.51
CA ALA A 478 14.94 -19.32 8.51
C ALA A 478 13.47 -19.63 8.19
N ASN A 479 13.22 -19.96 6.94
CA ASN A 479 11.92 -20.41 6.45
C ASN A 479 12.10 -21.56 5.48
N ALA A 480 11.26 -22.59 5.59
CA ALA A 480 11.12 -23.64 4.61
C ALA A 480 9.64 -23.79 4.26
N THR A 481 9.30 -23.78 2.98
CA THR A 481 7.93 -23.86 2.49
C THR A 481 7.82 -24.86 1.37
N VAL A 482 7.01 -25.90 1.54
CA VAL A 482 6.62 -26.83 0.50
C VAL A 482 5.26 -26.41 -0.04
N PHE A 483 5.09 -26.42 -1.36
CA PHE A 483 3.86 -26.01 -2.02
C PHE A 483 3.51 -26.88 -3.20
N GLN A 484 2.21 -27.02 -3.43
CA GLN A 484 1.65 -27.66 -4.61
C GLN A 484 0.35 -26.97 -5.01
N THR A 485 0.22 -26.63 -6.29
CA THR A 485 -1.00 -26.06 -6.87
C THR A 485 -1.26 -26.69 -8.23
N ASP A 486 -2.53 -26.86 -8.60
CA ASP A 486 -2.91 -27.46 -9.87
C ASP A 486 -2.51 -26.57 -11.05
N ASN A 487 -2.70 -25.26 -10.92
CA ASN A 487 -2.34 -24.29 -11.96
C ASN A 487 -2.16 -22.88 -11.38
N TYR A 488 -1.98 -21.88 -12.27
CA TYR A 488 -1.81 -20.47 -11.89
C TYR A 488 -3.05 -19.86 -11.21
N ALA A 489 -4.27 -20.35 -11.46
CA ALA A 489 -5.47 -19.85 -10.81
C ALA A 489 -5.47 -20.14 -9.30
N SER A 490 -4.93 -21.30 -8.89
CA SER A 490 -4.79 -21.71 -7.48
C SER A 490 -3.47 -21.33 -6.85
N ARG A 491 -2.77 -20.28 -7.36
CA ARG A 491 -1.52 -19.79 -6.78
C ARG A 491 -1.69 -19.30 -5.36
N LEU A 492 -0.63 -19.45 -4.56
CA LEU A 492 -0.56 -19.03 -3.17
C LEU A 492 0.45 -17.89 -2.99
N TYR A 493 0.28 -17.13 -1.91
CA TYR A 493 1.17 -16.01 -1.58
C TYR A 493 1.79 -16.23 -0.22
N LEU A 494 3.11 -16.48 -0.23
CA LEU A 494 3.92 -16.61 0.96
C LEU A 494 4.42 -15.24 1.40
N TYR A 495 4.20 -14.89 2.66
CA TYR A 495 4.81 -13.73 3.27
C TYR A 495 6.08 -14.17 4.03
N GLU A 496 7.22 -13.70 3.56
CA GLU A 496 8.50 -13.83 4.24
C GLU A 496 8.91 -12.50 4.84
N ARG A 497 9.73 -12.54 5.89
CA ARG A 497 10.25 -11.31 6.49
C ARG A 497 10.99 -10.47 5.44
N PRO A 498 10.51 -9.24 5.16
CA PRO A 498 11.11 -8.40 4.13
C PRO A 498 12.32 -7.63 4.66
N LEU A 499 13.17 -7.14 3.74
CA LEU A 499 14.13 -6.09 4.07
C LEU A 499 13.40 -4.77 4.36
N PRO A 500 14.02 -3.84 5.11
CA PRO A 500 13.47 -2.51 5.32
C PRO A 500 13.11 -1.83 3.98
N TYR A 501 12.00 -1.11 3.96
CA TYR A 501 11.47 -0.40 2.79
C TYR A 501 11.11 -1.30 1.59
N ASN A 502 11.06 -2.60 1.77
CA ASN A 502 10.64 -3.56 0.77
C ASN A 502 9.39 -4.30 1.27
N PHE A 503 8.30 -4.19 0.54
CA PHE A 503 7.10 -4.98 0.79
C PHE A 503 6.98 -6.01 -0.33
N SER A 504 7.17 -7.27 -0.03
CA SER A 504 7.04 -8.34 -1.02
C SER A 504 6.34 -9.55 -0.44
N SER A 505 5.38 -10.07 -1.20
CA SER A 505 4.87 -11.42 -1.05
C SER A 505 5.41 -12.27 -2.20
N ILE A 506 5.82 -13.48 -1.91
CA ILE A 506 6.31 -14.43 -2.91
C ILE A 506 5.11 -15.19 -3.46
N MET A 507 4.92 -15.13 -4.77
CA MET A 507 3.89 -15.92 -5.46
C MET A 507 4.43 -17.31 -5.76
N LEU A 508 3.71 -18.35 -5.34
CA LEU A 508 4.03 -19.76 -5.51
C LEU A 508 2.93 -20.45 -6.32
N TYR A 509 3.29 -21.15 -7.39
CA TYR A 509 2.38 -21.98 -8.18
C TYR A 509 3.13 -23.15 -8.82
N GLY A 510 2.43 -24.27 -9.08
CA GLY A 510 3.02 -25.55 -9.48
C GLY A 510 3.47 -26.36 -8.27
N LYS A 511 4.53 -27.14 -8.40
CA LYS A 511 5.08 -27.98 -7.32
C LYS A 511 6.51 -27.58 -7.02
N GLY A 512 6.83 -27.41 -5.74
CA GLY A 512 8.19 -27.03 -5.37
C GLY A 512 8.41 -26.80 -3.88
N ILE A 513 9.61 -26.36 -3.58
CA ILE A 513 10.05 -25.98 -2.25
C ILE A 513 10.74 -24.65 -2.28
N ARG A 514 10.51 -23.83 -1.26
CA ARG A 514 11.18 -22.57 -1.08
C ARG A 514 11.87 -22.50 0.27
N TYR A 515 13.12 -22.06 0.24
CA TYR A 515 13.91 -21.75 1.43
C TYR A 515 14.22 -20.27 1.47
N ALA A 516 14.23 -19.70 2.67
CA ALA A 516 14.76 -18.38 2.90
C ALA A 516 15.56 -18.37 4.21
N PHE A 517 16.71 -17.74 4.16
CA PHE A 517 17.54 -17.49 5.32
C PHE A 517 17.88 -16.01 5.39
N MET A 518 17.77 -15.40 6.57
CA MET A 518 18.08 -13.99 6.76
C MET A 518 18.84 -13.81 8.08
N THR A 519 19.90 -13.02 8.00
CA THR A 519 20.63 -12.50 9.16
C THR A 519 20.37 -11.00 9.27
N ARG A 520 20.12 -10.54 10.48
CA ARG A 520 20.06 -9.13 10.82
C ARG A 520 21.04 -8.88 11.96
N THR A 521 22.03 -8.05 11.71
CA THR A 521 23.12 -7.76 12.64
C THR A 521 23.17 -6.27 12.93
N GLU A 522 23.18 -5.92 14.22
CA GLU A 522 23.39 -4.55 14.69
C GLU A 522 24.80 -4.43 15.26
N ILE A 523 25.69 -3.73 14.55
CA ILE A 523 27.09 -3.54 14.93
C ILE A 523 27.22 -2.18 15.59
N GLY A 524 27.38 -2.20 16.92
CA GLY A 524 27.34 -0.99 17.72
C GLY A 524 25.96 -0.29 17.62
N LYS A 525 25.96 1.04 17.77
CA LYS A 525 24.75 1.88 17.72
C LYS A 525 24.45 2.42 16.31
N HIS A 526 25.40 2.24 15.39
CA HIS A 526 25.42 2.97 14.12
C HIS A 526 25.19 2.13 12.87
N LEU A 527 25.59 0.87 12.87
CA LEU A 527 25.52 0.04 11.67
C LEU A 527 24.52 -1.10 11.82
N LEU A 528 23.57 -1.16 10.88
CA LEU A 528 22.67 -2.30 10.69
C LEU A 528 23.00 -2.96 9.35
N MET A 529 23.24 -4.25 9.37
CA MET A 529 23.43 -5.09 8.19
C MET A 529 22.36 -6.19 8.16
N ILE A 530 21.73 -6.38 7.01
CA ILE A 530 20.78 -7.48 6.78
C ILE A 530 21.20 -8.17 5.48
N VAL A 531 21.33 -9.49 5.54
CA VAL A 531 21.55 -10.34 4.37
C VAL A 531 20.46 -11.38 4.32
N LYS A 532 19.79 -11.51 3.18
CA LYS A 532 18.75 -12.52 2.95
C LYS A 532 19.08 -13.32 1.70
N LEU A 533 19.09 -14.64 1.83
CA LEU A 533 19.13 -15.61 0.75
C LEU A 533 17.72 -16.20 0.57
N GLY A 534 17.22 -16.25 -0.65
CA GLY A 534 15.96 -16.90 -0.99
C GLY A 534 16.14 -17.85 -2.17
N VAL A 535 15.73 -19.09 -2.01
CA VAL A 535 15.84 -20.15 -3.05
C VAL A 535 14.48 -20.78 -3.28
N THR A 536 14.02 -20.81 -4.53
CA THR A 536 12.82 -21.55 -4.93
C THR A 536 13.20 -22.61 -5.93
N ASN A 537 12.92 -23.88 -5.63
CA ASN A 537 13.15 -25.01 -6.53
C ASN A 537 11.79 -25.57 -6.96
N TYR A 538 11.55 -25.63 -8.27
CA TYR A 538 10.37 -26.23 -8.86
C TYR A 538 10.65 -27.67 -9.28
N PHE A 539 9.69 -28.56 -9.04
CA PHE A 539 9.80 -29.99 -9.38
C PHE A 539 9.07 -30.36 -10.67
N ASP A 540 8.24 -29.44 -11.19
CA ASP A 540 7.31 -29.65 -12.30
C ASP A 540 7.71 -28.92 -13.58
N ARG A 541 8.83 -28.22 -13.61
CA ARG A 541 9.23 -27.40 -14.76
C ARG A 541 10.74 -27.23 -14.88
N GLN A 542 11.19 -26.98 -16.12
CA GLN A 542 12.58 -26.64 -16.46
C GLN A 542 12.71 -25.18 -16.93
N LYS A 543 11.61 -24.41 -16.91
CA LYS A 543 11.58 -23.00 -17.24
C LYS A 543 10.68 -22.25 -16.27
N ILE A 544 11.17 -21.14 -15.73
CA ILE A 544 10.45 -20.29 -14.80
C ILE A 544 10.12 -18.98 -15.50
N SER A 545 8.87 -18.49 -15.33
CA SER A 545 8.38 -17.26 -15.95
C SER A 545 8.27 -17.36 -17.49
N SER A 546 8.10 -16.22 -18.18
CA SER A 546 7.94 -16.16 -19.63
C SER A 546 8.50 -14.86 -20.21
N SER A 547 8.61 -14.77 -21.55
CA SER A 547 9.09 -13.59 -22.27
C SER A 547 10.50 -13.19 -21.79
N TRP A 548 10.77 -11.91 -21.59
CA TRP A 548 12.06 -11.40 -21.11
C TRP A 548 12.42 -11.81 -19.68
N GLN A 549 11.44 -12.27 -18.88
CA GLN A 549 11.66 -12.77 -17.52
C GLN A 549 11.94 -14.27 -17.47
N GLU A 550 11.93 -14.99 -18.60
CA GLU A 550 12.18 -16.43 -18.66
C GLU A 550 13.57 -16.77 -18.12
N ILE A 551 13.61 -17.75 -17.22
CA ILE A 551 14.82 -18.34 -16.64
C ILE A 551 14.87 -19.80 -17.10
N ASN A 552 15.96 -20.19 -17.74
CA ASN A 552 16.23 -21.60 -18.06
C ASN A 552 16.73 -22.30 -16.80
N GLY A 553 15.93 -23.25 -16.32
CA GLY A 553 16.18 -24.02 -15.10
C GLY A 553 14.97 -24.08 -14.19
N SER A 554 15.05 -24.96 -13.21
CA SER A 554 14.01 -25.23 -12.22
C SER A 554 14.21 -24.47 -10.90
N SER A 555 15.33 -23.72 -10.78
CA SER A 555 15.70 -23.01 -9.55
C SER A 555 15.83 -21.51 -9.76
N GLN A 556 15.37 -20.76 -8.77
CA GLN A 556 15.53 -19.31 -8.69
C GLN A 556 16.12 -18.94 -7.34
N THR A 557 17.32 -18.33 -7.35
CA THR A 557 18.06 -17.94 -6.15
C THR A 557 18.34 -16.45 -6.17
N ASP A 558 17.95 -15.75 -5.11
CA ASP A 558 18.19 -14.32 -4.91
C ASP A 558 18.96 -14.06 -3.61
N ILE A 559 19.91 -13.13 -3.63
CA ILE A 559 20.54 -12.56 -2.45
C ILE A 559 20.12 -11.10 -2.34
N ASP A 560 19.56 -10.72 -1.20
CA ASP A 560 19.23 -9.33 -0.86
C ASP A 560 20.15 -8.85 0.27
N ILE A 561 20.81 -7.71 0.09
CA ILE A 561 21.70 -7.09 1.08
C ILE A 561 21.19 -5.70 1.39
N HIS A 562 21.10 -5.37 2.68
CA HIS A 562 20.75 -4.03 3.16
C HIS A 562 21.75 -3.58 4.21
N LEU A 563 22.32 -2.40 3.99
CA LEU A 563 23.20 -1.71 4.91
C LEU A 563 22.55 -0.39 5.32
N ARG A 564 22.62 -0.06 6.62
CA ARG A 564 22.14 1.22 7.13
C ARG A 564 23.11 1.77 8.17
N ILE A 565 23.61 2.95 7.92
CA ILE A 565 24.42 3.74 8.84
C ILE A 565 23.52 4.81 9.46
N THR A 566 23.58 4.94 10.77
CA THR A 566 22.83 5.96 11.54
C THR A 566 23.84 6.78 12.36
N LEU A 567 23.82 8.09 12.17
CA LEU A 567 24.66 9.07 12.88
C LEU A 567 23.78 10.01 13.69
#